data_22d99ef8b70ce80866745ca9880df816
#
_entry.id   22d99ef8b70ce80866745ca9880df816
#
_cell.length_a   1.000
_cell.length_b   1.000
_cell.length_c   1.000
_cell.angle_alpha   90.00
_cell.angle_beta   90.00
_cell.angle_gamma   90.00
#
_symmetry.space_group_name_H-M   'P 1'
#
loop_
_entity.id
_entity.type
_entity.pdbx_description
1 polymer ?
#
loop_
_entity_poly.entity_id
_entity_poly.type
_entity_poly.pdbx_seq_one_letter_code
_entity_poly.pdbx_strand_id
1 'polypeptide(L)'
;MKYQVLLVEDSKAIQQMYRNKLMIEQYAVVTADNGMEAIRALSLSKLDIILLDLMMPIMDGYKVLQVVKTDPKLKDIPVLVFSAKGQSDEIERALSLGAAGYIVKSITKPNEVVEKIRATLSQKPAEQVVSRYRIEIKETLYDAKKLSADFNLNGFVCPSCNVPMLLDLIPDFSHDTPWFTAKFICPRCHVNT
;
A
#
# COMPACT_ATOMS: atom_id res chain seq x y z
N MET A 1 -8.64 11.83 3.51
CA MET A 1 -8.87 11.13 2.21
C MET A 1 -9.89 10.03 2.43
N LYS A 2 -10.74 9.75 1.46
CA LYS A 2 -11.78 8.72 1.57
C LYS A 2 -11.19 7.40 1.03
N TYR A 3 -11.10 6.35 1.84
CA TYR A 3 -10.63 5.04 1.40
C TYR A 3 -11.55 4.45 0.34
N GLN A 4 -10.98 3.78 -0.65
CA GLN A 4 -11.70 3.13 -1.75
C GLN A 4 -11.72 1.62 -1.58
N VAL A 5 -12.91 1.05 -1.45
CA VAL A 5 -13.18 -0.37 -1.25
C VAL A 5 -13.64 -0.98 -2.58
N LEU A 6 -13.02 -2.07 -3.02
CA LEU A 6 -13.57 -2.93 -4.06
C LEU A 6 -14.42 -4.01 -3.38
N LEU A 7 -15.70 -4.02 -3.66
CA LEU A 7 -16.66 -5.04 -3.22
C LEU A 7 -16.95 -6.00 -4.36
N VAL A 8 -16.46 -7.24 -4.23
CA VAL A 8 -16.64 -8.30 -5.24
C VAL A 8 -17.65 -9.31 -4.70
N GLU A 9 -18.82 -9.34 -5.29
CA GLU A 9 -19.99 -10.10 -4.82
C GLU A 9 -20.97 -10.31 -5.98
N ASP A 10 -21.36 -11.54 -6.27
CA ASP A 10 -22.27 -11.89 -7.35
C ASP A 10 -23.75 -11.70 -6.98
N SER A 11 -24.10 -11.82 -5.71
CA SER A 11 -25.46 -11.56 -5.22
C SER A 11 -25.76 -10.06 -5.19
N LYS A 12 -26.56 -9.59 -6.10
CA LYS A 12 -26.97 -8.17 -6.18
C LYS A 12 -27.57 -7.63 -4.89
N ALA A 13 -28.32 -8.46 -4.16
CA ALA A 13 -28.92 -8.04 -2.89
C ALA A 13 -27.86 -7.80 -1.81
N ILE A 14 -26.90 -8.72 -1.69
CA ILE A 14 -25.78 -8.62 -0.72
C ILE A 14 -24.86 -7.46 -1.13
N GLN A 15 -24.52 -7.38 -2.41
CA GLN A 15 -23.67 -6.31 -2.96
C GLN A 15 -24.29 -4.93 -2.67
N GLN A 16 -25.56 -4.74 -2.96
CA GLN A 16 -26.24 -3.45 -2.72
C GLN A 16 -26.32 -3.11 -1.23
N MET A 17 -26.60 -4.08 -0.38
CA MET A 17 -26.65 -3.91 1.06
C MET A 17 -25.30 -3.42 1.62
N TYR A 18 -24.21 -4.12 1.28
CA TYR A 18 -22.88 -3.74 1.76
C TYR A 18 -22.36 -2.48 1.09
N ARG A 19 -22.66 -2.24 -0.19
CA ARG A 19 -22.34 -0.98 -0.85
C ARG A 19 -22.97 0.19 -0.10
N ASN A 20 -24.27 0.13 0.22
CA ASN A 20 -24.96 1.18 0.96
C ASN A 20 -24.36 1.37 2.37
N LYS A 21 -24.11 0.28 3.08
CA LYS A 21 -23.49 0.31 4.41
C LYS A 21 -22.12 0.98 4.38
N LEU A 22 -21.24 0.61 3.47
CA LEU A 22 -19.90 1.18 3.32
C LEU A 22 -19.96 2.67 2.91
N MET A 23 -20.92 3.06 2.07
CA MET A 23 -21.11 4.48 1.69
C MET A 23 -21.55 5.34 2.87
N ILE A 24 -22.44 4.82 3.75
CA ILE A 24 -22.84 5.49 5.00
C ILE A 24 -21.61 5.70 5.90
N GLU A 25 -20.71 4.73 5.96
CA GLU A 25 -19.45 4.81 6.72
C GLU A 25 -18.35 5.62 5.98
N GLN A 26 -18.75 6.36 4.95
CA GLN A 26 -17.91 7.28 4.18
C GLN A 26 -16.78 6.63 3.35
N TYR A 27 -16.87 5.35 3.02
CA TYR A 27 -16.00 4.72 2.03
C TYR A 27 -16.45 5.06 0.60
N ALA A 28 -15.50 5.17 -0.33
CA ALA A 28 -15.80 5.09 -1.76
C ALA A 28 -15.89 3.61 -2.14
N VAL A 29 -16.91 3.21 -2.90
CA VAL A 29 -17.14 1.79 -3.20
C VAL A 29 -17.19 1.57 -4.72
N VAL A 30 -16.31 0.70 -5.19
CA VAL A 30 -16.37 0.11 -6.53
C VAL A 30 -16.93 -1.29 -6.38
N THR A 31 -17.85 -1.71 -7.24
CA THR A 31 -18.46 -3.05 -7.20
C THR A 31 -18.04 -3.86 -8.42
N ALA A 32 -17.91 -5.16 -8.24
CA ALA A 32 -17.71 -6.15 -9.30
C ALA A 32 -18.59 -7.37 -9.04
N ASP A 33 -19.20 -7.92 -10.09
CA ASP A 33 -20.15 -9.03 -10.01
C ASP A 33 -19.49 -10.40 -10.11
N ASN A 34 -18.21 -10.44 -10.47
CA ASN A 34 -17.42 -11.66 -10.66
C ASN A 34 -15.93 -11.30 -10.67
N GLY A 35 -15.09 -12.34 -10.70
CA GLY A 35 -13.64 -12.16 -10.68
C GLY A 35 -13.07 -11.41 -11.89
N MET A 36 -13.66 -11.56 -13.08
CA MET A 36 -13.21 -10.85 -14.29
C MET A 36 -13.42 -9.34 -14.17
N GLU A 37 -14.57 -8.92 -13.63
CA GLU A 37 -14.84 -7.52 -13.37
C GLU A 37 -13.96 -6.97 -12.27
N ALA A 38 -13.68 -7.78 -11.23
CA ALA A 38 -12.74 -7.40 -10.18
C ALA A 38 -11.35 -7.12 -10.75
N ILE A 39 -10.80 -7.97 -11.60
CA ILE A 39 -9.50 -7.75 -12.26
C ILE A 39 -9.51 -6.48 -13.11
N ARG A 40 -10.60 -6.21 -13.84
CA ARG A 40 -10.75 -4.96 -14.61
C ARG A 40 -10.76 -3.74 -13.70
N ALA A 41 -11.49 -3.78 -12.58
CA ALA A 41 -11.54 -2.68 -11.61
C ALA A 41 -10.17 -2.39 -10.99
N LEU A 42 -9.39 -3.43 -10.68
CA LEU A 42 -8.01 -3.32 -10.18
C LEU A 42 -7.07 -2.58 -11.13
N SER A 43 -7.30 -2.68 -12.44
CA SER A 43 -6.49 -2.01 -13.47
C SER A 43 -6.87 -0.53 -13.67
N LEU A 44 -8.07 -0.12 -13.26
CA LEU A 44 -8.64 1.19 -13.54
C LEU A 44 -8.68 2.14 -12.33
N SER A 45 -8.55 1.61 -11.13
CA SER A 45 -8.79 2.37 -9.90
C SER A 45 -7.70 2.13 -8.86
N LYS A 46 -7.30 3.19 -8.15
CA LYS A 46 -6.46 3.03 -6.95
C LYS A 46 -7.35 2.54 -5.80
N LEU A 47 -7.18 1.30 -5.40
CA LEU A 47 -7.98 0.64 -4.37
C LEU A 47 -7.18 0.49 -3.08
N ASP A 48 -7.83 0.70 -1.95
CA ASP A 48 -7.19 0.60 -0.63
C ASP A 48 -7.40 -0.77 0.02
N ILE A 49 -8.53 -1.44 -0.28
CA ILE A 49 -8.89 -2.75 0.26
C ILE A 49 -9.87 -3.45 -0.68
N ILE A 50 -9.82 -4.78 -0.68
CA ILE A 50 -10.76 -5.64 -1.42
C ILE A 50 -11.58 -6.45 -0.42
N LEU A 51 -12.91 -6.40 -0.53
CA LEU A 51 -13.84 -7.32 0.11
C LEU A 51 -14.30 -8.32 -0.95
N LEU A 52 -13.89 -9.58 -0.82
CA LEU A 52 -13.91 -10.57 -1.90
C LEU A 52 -14.73 -11.81 -1.53
N ASP A 53 -15.80 -12.07 -2.25
CA ASP A 53 -16.44 -13.38 -2.22
C ASP A 53 -15.59 -14.42 -2.96
N LEU A 54 -15.56 -15.63 -2.43
CA LEU A 54 -14.86 -16.76 -3.05
C LEU A 54 -15.74 -17.52 -4.05
N MET A 55 -17.05 -17.54 -3.81
CA MET A 55 -17.99 -18.39 -4.54
C MET A 55 -18.76 -17.57 -5.56
N MET A 56 -18.18 -17.36 -6.72
CA MET A 56 -18.79 -16.57 -7.79
C MET A 56 -18.68 -17.30 -9.14
N PRO A 57 -19.62 -17.04 -10.06
CA PRO A 57 -19.55 -17.57 -11.43
C PRO A 57 -18.43 -16.92 -12.23
N ILE A 58 -18.11 -17.50 -13.39
CA ILE A 58 -17.15 -17.02 -14.40
C ILE A 58 -15.70 -17.14 -13.92
N MET A 59 -15.33 -16.45 -12.84
CA MET A 59 -14.04 -16.51 -12.18
C MET A 59 -14.26 -16.48 -10.67
N ASP A 60 -13.82 -17.53 -9.98
CA ASP A 60 -13.90 -17.63 -8.53
C ASP A 60 -12.94 -16.66 -7.81
N GLY A 61 -13.24 -16.37 -6.53
CA GLY A 61 -12.46 -15.44 -5.76
C GLY A 61 -11.04 -15.93 -5.40
N TYR A 62 -10.78 -17.24 -5.39
CA TYR A 62 -9.43 -17.76 -5.17
C TYR A 62 -8.48 -17.34 -6.29
N LYS A 63 -8.95 -17.35 -7.54
CA LYS A 63 -8.17 -16.86 -8.69
C LYS A 63 -7.91 -15.36 -8.60
N VAL A 64 -8.91 -14.59 -8.19
CA VAL A 64 -8.73 -13.14 -7.96
C VAL A 64 -7.69 -12.90 -6.86
N LEU A 65 -7.78 -13.60 -5.73
CA LEU A 65 -6.83 -13.51 -4.62
C LEU A 65 -5.42 -13.85 -5.09
N GLN A 66 -5.26 -14.93 -5.84
CA GLN A 66 -3.97 -15.33 -6.39
C GLN A 66 -3.39 -14.26 -7.32
N VAL A 67 -4.18 -13.72 -8.26
CA VAL A 67 -3.73 -12.65 -9.15
C VAL A 67 -3.28 -11.43 -8.34
N VAL A 68 -4.09 -10.98 -7.39
CA VAL A 68 -3.75 -9.83 -6.53
C VAL A 68 -2.44 -10.04 -5.79
N LYS A 69 -2.22 -11.24 -5.23
CA LYS A 69 -1.05 -11.51 -4.38
C LYS A 69 0.21 -11.86 -5.16
N THR A 70 0.09 -12.20 -6.43
CA THR A 70 1.26 -12.46 -7.31
C THR A 70 1.67 -11.24 -8.14
N ASP A 71 0.79 -10.27 -8.35
CA ASP A 71 1.12 -9.05 -9.08
C ASP A 71 1.91 -8.08 -8.17
N PRO A 72 3.13 -7.66 -8.55
CA PRO A 72 3.95 -6.73 -7.76
C PRO A 72 3.28 -5.38 -7.46
N LYS A 73 2.35 -4.93 -8.30
CA LYS A 73 1.62 -3.65 -8.12
C LYS A 73 0.41 -3.77 -7.20
N LEU A 74 -0.14 -4.98 -7.06
CA LEU A 74 -1.40 -5.23 -6.34
C LEU A 74 -1.21 -5.96 -5.01
N LYS A 75 -0.10 -6.69 -4.82
CA LYS A 75 0.15 -7.59 -3.68
C LYS A 75 -0.02 -6.92 -2.32
N ASP A 76 0.25 -5.62 -2.24
CA ASP A 76 0.17 -4.84 -1.00
C ASP A 76 -1.26 -4.36 -0.68
N ILE A 77 -2.21 -4.54 -1.62
CA ILE A 77 -3.63 -4.28 -1.36
C ILE A 77 -4.15 -5.38 -0.43
N PRO A 78 -4.64 -5.05 0.77
CA PRO A 78 -5.22 -6.06 1.66
C PRO A 78 -6.51 -6.62 1.07
N VAL A 79 -6.65 -7.95 1.15
CA VAL A 79 -7.84 -8.67 0.70
C VAL A 79 -8.51 -9.29 1.91
N LEU A 80 -9.72 -8.86 2.24
CA LEU A 80 -10.60 -9.53 3.19
C LEU A 80 -11.53 -10.47 2.41
N VAL A 81 -11.38 -11.75 2.66
CA VAL A 81 -12.30 -12.75 2.11
C VAL A 81 -13.64 -12.64 2.83
N PHE A 82 -14.72 -12.66 2.07
CA PHE A 82 -16.09 -12.50 2.56
C PHE A 82 -16.96 -13.58 1.93
N SER A 83 -17.04 -14.76 2.57
CA SER A 83 -17.66 -15.95 1.99
C SER A 83 -18.79 -16.50 2.84
N ALA A 84 -19.73 -17.17 2.19
CA ALA A 84 -20.80 -17.93 2.87
C ALA A 84 -20.24 -19.17 3.61
N LYS A 85 -19.12 -19.71 3.16
CA LYS A 85 -18.46 -20.87 3.74
C LYS A 85 -17.55 -20.46 4.90
N GLY A 86 -17.45 -21.30 5.90
CA GLY A 86 -16.66 -21.05 7.12
C GLY A 86 -15.92 -22.30 7.59
N GLN A 87 -15.60 -23.24 6.70
CA GLN A 87 -14.85 -24.44 7.00
C GLN A 87 -13.37 -24.09 7.24
N SER A 88 -12.74 -24.76 8.19
CA SER A 88 -11.37 -24.47 8.60
C SER A 88 -10.36 -24.58 7.46
N ASP A 89 -10.51 -25.57 6.59
CA ASP A 89 -9.65 -25.79 5.42
C ASP A 89 -9.75 -24.66 4.38
N GLU A 90 -10.95 -24.10 4.21
CA GLU A 90 -11.16 -22.96 3.29
C GLU A 90 -10.56 -21.66 3.87
N ILE A 91 -10.71 -21.46 5.18
CA ILE A 91 -10.10 -20.32 5.88
C ILE A 91 -8.58 -20.41 5.79
N GLU A 92 -7.99 -21.55 6.13
CA GLU A 92 -6.55 -21.77 6.06
C GLU A 92 -6.00 -21.59 4.64
N ARG A 93 -6.71 -22.11 3.64
CA ARG A 93 -6.35 -21.95 2.24
C ARG A 93 -6.34 -20.47 1.82
N ALA A 94 -7.35 -19.70 2.18
CA ALA A 94 -7.41 -18.29 1.84
C ALA A 94 -6.27 -17.49 2.52
N LEU A 95 -6.01 -17.76 3.80
CA LEU A 95 -4.92 -17.12 4.55
C LEU A 95 -3.54 -17.50 3.99
N SER A 96 -3.32 -18.77 3.63
CA SER A 96 -2.06 -19.22 3.00
C SER A 96 -1.80 -18.59 1.64
N LEU A 97 -2.86 -18.21 0.91
CA LEU A 97 -2.77 -17.43 -0.33
C LEU A 97 -2.55 -15.93 -0.11
N GLY A 98 -2.44 -15.48 1.15
CA GLY A 98 -2.13 -14.10 1.49
C GLY A 98 -3.34 -13.21 1.74
N ALA A 99 -4.52 -13.78 2.02
CA ALA A 99 -5.65 -12.98 2.51
C ALA A 99 -5.29 -12.30 3.84
N ALA A 100 -5.67 -11.04 4.00
CA ALA A 100 -5.46 -10.27 5.23
C ALA A 100 -6.42 -10.70 6.35
N GLY A 101 -7.50 -11.40 6.00
CA GLY A 101 -8.46 -11.95 6.93
C GLY A 101 -9.61 -12.65 6.23
N TYR A 102 -10.41 -13.34 7.02
CA TYR A 102 -11.57 -14.10 6.55
C TYR A 102 -12.83 -13.69 7.33
N ILE A 103 -13.94 -13.53 6.63
CA ILE A 103 -15.23 -13.15 7.18
C ILE A 103 -16.28 -14.15 6.69
N VAL A 104 -16.97 -14.79 7.61
CA VAL A 104 -18.07 -15.71 7.29
C VAL A 104 -19.37 -14.92 7.27
N LYS A 105 -20.02 -14.83 6.10
CA LYS A 105 -21.23 -14.01 5.87
C LYS A 105 -22.38 -14.35 6.82
N SER A 106 -22.57 -15.64 7.10
CA SER A 106 -23.74 -16.12 7.87
C SER A 106 -23.72 -15.78 9.34
N ILE A 107 -22.53 -15.50 9.92
CA ILE A 107 -22.36 -15.26 11.36
C ILE A 107 -21.82 -13.86 11.69
N THR A 108 -21.39 -13.10 10.70
CA THR A 108 -20.80 -11.78 10.91
C THR A 108 -21.81 -10.68 10.54
N LYS A 109 -22.10 -9.81 11.50
CA LYS A 109 -23.02 -8.68 11.30
C LYS A 109 -22.39 -7.61 10.39
N PRO A 110 -23.18 -6.83 9.63
CA PRO A 110 -22.65 -5.79 8.74
C PRO A 110 -21.73 -4.77 9.44
N ASN A 111 -22.03 -4.40 10.68
CA ASN A 111 -21.17 -3.50 11.45
C ASN A 111 -19.80 -4.11 11.75
N GLU A 112 -19.75 -5.41 12.06
CA GLU A 112 -18.50 -6.12 12.33
C GLU A 112 -17.63 -6.24 11.06
N VAL A 113 -18.24 -6.36 9.88
CA VAL A 113 -17.53 -6.30 8.60
C VAL A 113 -16.86 -4.95 8.43
N VAL A 114 -17.57 -3.85 8.71
CA VAL A 114 -17.02 -2.49 8.66
C VAL A 114 -15.85 -2.33 9.64
N GLU A 115 -15.99 -2.82 10.87
CA GLU A 115 -14.89 -2.77 11.86
C GLU A 115 -13.66 -3.55 11.41
N LYS A 116 -13.84 -4.72 10.79
CA LYS A 116 -12.73 -5.49 10.22
C LYS A 116 -12.04 -4.74 9.07
N ILE A 117 -12.80 -4.10 8.19
CA ILE A 117 -12.25 -3.24 7.13
C ILE A 117 -11.44 -2.10 7.74
N ARG A 118 -12.00 -1.39 8.75
CA ARG A 118 -11.32 -0.29 9.44
C ARG A 118 -10.04 -0.74 10.13
N ALA A 119 -10.07 -1.86 10.84
CA ALA A 119 -8.91 -2.42 11.51
C ALA A 119 -7.81 -2.80 10.51
N THR A 120 -8.19 -3.42 9.38
CA THR A 120 -7.25 -3.82 8.32
C THR A 120 -6.60 -2.60 7.67
N LEU A 121 -7.37 -1.55 7.37
CA LEU A 121 -6.84 -0.30 6.82
C LEU A 121 -5.91 0.44 7.79
N SER A 122 -6.20 0.36 9.10
CA SER A 122 -5.36 0.97 10.14
C SER A 122 -4.03 0.25 10.34
N GLN A 123 -3.95 -1.04 10.00
CA GLN A 123 -2.72 -1.85 10.03
C GLN A 123 -1.86 -1.68 8.77
N LYS A 124 -2.45 -1.14 7.71
CA LYS A 124 -1.67 -0.75 6.53
C LYS A 124 -0.65 0.28 7.01
N PRO A 125 0.67 0.03 6.87
CA PRO A 125 1.64 1.08 7.13
C PRO A 125 1.15 2.28 6.33
N ALA A 126 0.93 3.42 7.00
CA ALA A 126 0.73 4.66 6.26
C ALA A 126 1.83 4.66 5.21
N GLU A 127 1.47 4.84 3.90
CA GLU A 127 2.48 5.11 2.89
C GLU A 127 3.35 6.19 3.52
N GLN A 128 4.49 5.80 4.08
CA GLN A 128 5.47 6.77 4.50
C GLN A 128 5.91 7.38 3.18
N VAL A 129 5.27 8.50 2.85
CA VAL A 129 5.82 9.37 1.84
C VAL A 129 7.19 9.69 2.37
N VAL A 130 8.20 9.02 1.82
CA VAL A 130 9.57 9.26 2.21
C VAL A 130 9.84 10.70 1.82
N SER A 131 9.71 11.58 2.82
CA SER A 131 9.89 13.02 2.63
C SER A 131 11.37 13.39 2.56
N ARG A 132 12.24 12.43 2.88
CA ARG A 132 13.67 12.68 2.95
C ARG A 132 14.48 11.38 3.04
N TYR A 133 15.58 11.32 2.28
CA TYR A 133 16.60 10.28 2.39
C TYR A 133 17.87 10.90 2.98
N ARG A 134 18.51 10.22 3.94
CA ARG A 134 19.84 10.57 4.43
C ARG A 134 20.81 9.45 4.11
N ILE A 135 21.88 9.80 3.42
CA ILE A 135 22.88 8.86 2.95
C ILE A 135 24.23 9.28 3.49
N GLU A 136 24.94 8.35 4.12
CA GLU A 136 26.34 8.52 4.48
C GLU A 136 27.21 8.20 3.27
N ILE A 137 28.02 9.15 2.83
CA ILE A 137 28.96 8.94 1.74
C ILE A 137 30.30 8.48 2.31
N LYS A 138 30.74 7.29 1.88
CA LYS A 138 32.06 6.76 2.22
C LYS A 138 33.08 7.27 1.22
N GLU A 139 34.16 7.90 1.68
CA GLU A 139 35.23 8.45 0.85
C GLU A 139 35.96 7.41 0.00
N THR A 140 35.75 6.12 0.23
CA THR A 140 36.32 5.01 -0.55
C THR A 140 35.65 4.77 -1.90
N LEU A 141 34.58 5.50 -2.21
CA LEU A 141 33.91 5.40 -3.51
C LEU A 141 34.72 6.13 -4.59
N TYR A 142 34.80 5.52 -5.78
CA TYR A 142 35.59 6.02 -6.93
C TYR A 142 35.27 7.48 -7.30
N ASP A 143 34.00 7.90 -7.20
CA ASP A 143 33.55 9.24 -7.58
C ASP A 143 33.37 10.22 -6.39
N ALA A 144 33.80 9.84 -5.19
CA ALA A 144 33.63 10.67 -4.00
C ALA A 144 34.36 12.04 -4.11
N LYS A 145 35.56 12.04 -4.71
CA LYS A 145 36.33 13.29 -4.93
C LYS A 145 35.62 14.23 -5.90
N LYS A 146 35.03 13.71 -6.98
CA LYS A 146 34.27 14.48 -7.95
C LYS A 146 33.01 15.07 -7.33
N LEU A 147 32.27 14.26 -6.60
CA LEU A 147 31.09 14.69 -5.87
C LEU A 147 31.42 15.79 -4.84
N SER A 148 32.53 15.65 -4.12
CA SER A 148 33.02 16.67 -3.19
C SER A 148 33.33 18.00 -3.90
N ALA A 149 33.96 17.95 -5.06
CA ALA A 149 34.28 19.14 -5.87
C ALA A 149 33.01 19.81 -6.42
N ASP A 150 32.04 19.04 -6.91
CA ASP A 150 30.79 19.55 -7.48
C ASP A 150 29.94 20.30 -6.44
N PHE A 151 30.03 19.91 -5.17
CA PHE A 151 29.39 20.61 -4.04
C PHE A 151 30.30 21.59 -3.29
N ASN A 152 31.48 21.89 -3.82
CA ASN A 152 32.48 22.80 -3.22
C ASN A 152 32.85 22.44 -1.77
N LEU A 153 32.97 21.15 -1.50
CA LEU A 153 33.31 20.60 -0.19
C LEU A 153 34.79 20.23 -0.10
N ASN A 154 35.44 20.52 1.01
CA ASN A 154 36.77 19.99 1.32
C ASN A 154 36.67 18.60 1.97
N GLY A 155 36.28 17.58 1.17
CA GLY A 155 35.88 16.28 1.68
C GLY A 155 34.43 16.30 2.19
N PHE A 156 33.97 15.17 2.74
CA PHE A 156 32.60 15.03 3.27
C PHE A 156 32.54 15.24 4.78
N VAL A 157 33.31 16.21 5.29
CA VAL A 157 33.38 16.57 6.70
C VAL A 157 32.92 17.99 6.93
N CYS A 158 32.25 18.22 8.04
CA CYS A 158 31.78 19.54 8.41
C CYS A 158 32.96 20.48 8.71
N PRO A 159 33.02 21.65 8.09
CA PRO A 159 34.12 22.62 8.32
C PRO A 159 34.15 23.13 9.75
N SER A 160 33.04 23.10 10.48
CA SER A 160 32.94 23.63 11.85
C SER A 160 33.27 22.62 12.94
N CYS A 161 32.97 21.31 12.73
CA CYS A 161 33.12 20.30 13.79
C CYS A 161 33.79 19.01 13.35
N ASN A 162 34.23 18.93 12.10
CA ASN A 162 34.96 17.81 11.49
C ASN A 162 34.24 16.44 11.59
N VAL A 163 32.90 16.47 11.70
CA VAL A 163 32.06 15.27 11.69
C VAL A 163 31.65 14.95 10.24
N PRO A 164 31.58 13.67 9.82
CA PRO A 164 31.08 13.31 8.50
C PRO A 164 29.71 13.91 8.21
N MET A 165 29.56 14.51 7.05
CA MET A 165 28.30 15.10 6.60
C MET A 165 27.41 14.05 5.96
N LEU A 166 26.10 14.24 6.07
CA LEU A 166 25.09 13.41 5.45
C LEU A 166 24.55 14.09 4.20
N LEU A 167 24.35 13.35 3.13
CA LEU A 167 23.63 13.80 1.95
C LEU A 167 22.13 13.69 2.22
N ASP A 168 21.46 14.82 2.26
CA ASP A 168 20.01 14.94 2.48
C ASP A 168 19.32 15.09 1.13
N LEU A 169 18.56 14.07 0.71
CA LEU A 169 17.82 14.03 -0.54
C LEU A 169 16.34 14.22 -0.25
N ILE A 170 15.77 15.29 -0.77
CA ILE A 170 14.35 15.59 -0.64
C ILE A 170 13.72 15.32 -2.01
N PRO A 171 12.84 14.32 -2.15
CA PRO A 171 12.20 14.02 -3.41
C PRO A 171 11.22 15.13 -3.80
N ASP A 172 11.24 15.49 -5.08
CA ASP A 172 10.26 16.38 -5.71
C ASP A 172 9.40 15.56 -6.66
N PHE A 173 8.14 15.40 -6.30
CA PHE A 173 7.15 14.63 -7.07
C PHE A 173 6.37 15.47 -8.08
N SER A 174 6.76 16.71 -8.32
CA SER A 174 6.10 17.59 -9.32
C SER A 174 6.50 17.26 -10.77
N HIS A 175 7.48 16.38 -10.95
CA HIS A 175 7.99 15.96 -12.26
C HIS A 175 7.59 14.53 -12.59
N ASP A 176 7.47 14.20 -13.89
CA ASP A 176 7.16 12.85 -14.38
C ASP A 176 8.27 11.83 -14.08
N THR A 177 9.49 12.30 -13.86
CA THR A 177 10.64 11.49 -13.40
C THR A 177 11.04 11.91 -11.99
N PRO A 178 11.57 10.99 -11.16
CA PRO A 178 11.98 11.34 -9.81
C PRO A 178 13.11 12.37 -9.82
N TRP A 179 12.82 13.57 -9.33
CA TRP A 179 13.80 14.60 -9.06
C TRP A 179 14.07 14.71 -7.57
N PHE A 180 15.27 15.12 -7.21
CA PHE A 180 15.67 15.29 -5.82
C PHE A 180 16.38 16.63 -5.65
N THR A 181 16.01 17.36 -4.61
CA THR A 181 16.85 18.42 -4.09
C THR A 181 17.86 17.79 -3.15
N ALA A 182 19.14 18.03 -3.41
CA ALA A 182 20.24 17.46 -2.65
C ALA A 182 20.98 18.57 -1.88
N LYS A 183 21.31 18.30 -0.61
CA LYS A 183 22.18 19.18 0.19
C LYS A 183 22.96 18.38 1.23
N PHE A 184 24.15 18.85 1.57
CA PHE A 184 24.91 18.28 2.66
C PHE A 184 24.51 18.94 3.99
N ILE A 185 24.29 18.13 5.00
CA ILE A 185 23.97 18.58 6.35
C ILE A 185 24.92 17.96 7.36
N CYS A 186 25.32 18.74 8.34
CA CYS A 186 26.06 18.22 9.49
C CYS A 186 25.07 17.67 10.54
N PRO A 187 25.20 16.38 10.94
CA PRO A 187 24.30 15.80 11.94
C PRO A 187 24.50 16.39 13.35
N ARG A 188 25.62 17.09 13.60
CA ARG A 188 25.99 17.64 14.92
C ARG A 188 25.63 19.10 15.07
N CYS A 189 26.03 19.96 14.15
CA CYS A 189 25.84 21.40 14.26
C CYS A 189 24.78 21.96 13.30
N HIS A 190 24.15 21.09 12.51
CA HIS A 190 23.09 21.44 11.55
C HIS A 190 23.47 22.51 10.50
N VAL A 191 24.75 22.75 10.29
CA VAL A 191 25.24 23.63 9.22
C VAL A 191 24.92 22.97 7.89
N ASN A 192 24.28 23.71 6.98
CA ASN A 192 23.99 23.32 5.60
C ASN A 192 25.04 23.95 4.70
N THR A 193 25.54 23.21 3.74
CA THR A 193 26.36 23.69 2.60
C THR A 193 25.69 23.32 1.30
#